data_78b82553d3842118e27073063d72acd1
#
_entry.id   78b82553d3842118e27073063d72acd1
#
_cell.length_a   1.000
_cell.length_b   1.000
_cell.length_c   1.000
_cell.angle_alpha   90.00
_cell.angle_beta   90.00
_cell.angle_gamma   90.00
#
_symmetry.space_group_name_H-M   'P 1'
#
loop_
_entity.id
_entity.type
_entity.pdbx_description
1 polymer ?
#
loop_
_entity_poly.entity_id
_entity_poly.type
_entity_poly.pdbx_seq_one_letter_code
_entity_poly.pdbx_strand_id
1 'polypeptide(L)'
;MKLTALAGGRHRAPLRPLPAMDLPFLVLVLTLVGFGLVMLGSASGAVALYRRGDAFAYLRPQLLYAALGIGAMWVASRVDYHIYHKLAWPLLALSMVLLTAVLFMPEYNGCKRWLVLPGLGTLQPSEIAKFAVVLVFAHIIALNHDRMGSFAVGVLPFALVLGAVAVLMLLEPHLSGTVLILGIGAVLMFVGGTGLKWFVLAGAGGAAAIGAAIIIMPDLVPYAASRLSSWLDPFADPLGDGHQTIQSLYAIGSGGAAGLGLGSSRQKHLFVPCLLYTSPSP
;
A
#
# COMPACT_ATOMS: atom_id res chain seq x y z
N MET A 1 -31.67 -44.28 41.63
CA MET A 1 -32.04 -43.33 40.58
C MET A 1 -31.66 -41.96 41.08
N LYS A 2 -30.42 -41.49 40.81
CA LYS A 2 -29.91 -40.16 41.22
C LYS A 2 -29.50 -39.42 39.97
N LEU A 3 -30.31 -38.43 39.59
CA LEU A 3 -30.02 -37.42 38.58
C LEU A 3 -29.04 -36.40 39.20
N THR A 4 -27.79 -36.48 38.90
CA THR A 4 -26.81 -35.46 39.23
C THR A 4 -26.73 -34.46 38.09
N ALA A 5 -27.15 -33.24 38.35
CA ALA A 5 -27.16 -32.10 37.49
C ALA A 5 -25.75 -31.76 36.97
N LEU A 6 -25.63 -31.74 35.66
CA LEU A 6 -24.48 -31.15 34.95
C LEU A 6 -24.58 -29.61 34.97
N ALA A 7 -24.12 -29.01 36.06
CA ALA A 7 -23.81 -27.58 36.09
C ALA A 7 -22.49 -27.36 35.37
N GLY A 8 -22.54 -27.18 34.06
CA GLY A 8 -21.41 -26.77 33.24
C GLY A 8 -20.99 -25.33 33.55
N GLY A 9 -20.15 -25.17 34.57
CA GLY A 9 -19.49 -23.89 34.81
C GLY A 9 -18.67 -23.50 33.60
N ARG A 10 -19.10 -22.45 32.88
CA ARG A 10 -18.24 -21.76 31.89
C ARG A 10 -17.04 -21.19 32.66
N HIS A 11 -15.94 -21.92 32.70
CA HIS A 11 -14.65 -21.35 33.07
C HIS A 11 -14.38 -20.20 32.13
N ARG A 12 -14.64 -18.96 32.58
CA ARG A 12 -14.06 -17.78 31.96
C ARG A 12 -12.56 -17.94 32.14
N ALA A 13 -11.86 -18.22 31.03
CA ALA A 13 -10.40 -18.18 31.03
C ALA A 13 -9.97 -16.83 31.63
N PRO A 14 -8.97 -16.82 32.55
CA PRO A 14 -8.48 -15.57 33.12
C PRO A 14 -8.06 -14.66 31.97
N LEU A 15 -8.53 -13.41 32.00
CA LEU A 15 -8.13 -12.37 31.06
C LEU A 15 -6.60 -12.33 31.09
N ARG A 16 -5.96 -12.77 30.00
CA ARG A 16 -4.50 -12.65 29.85
C ARG A 16 -4.16 -11.18 30.02
N PRO A 17 -3.18 -10.82 30.87
CA PRO A 17 -2.72 -9.45 30.97
C PRO A 17 -2.35 -9.00 29.56
N LEU A 18 -2.80 -7.80 29.17
CA LEU A 18 -2.45 -7.20 27.89
C LEU A 18 -0.92 -7.24 27.78
N PRO A 19 -0.34 -7.77 26.68
CA PRO A 19 1.09 -7.80 26.51
C PRO A 19 1.66 -6.38 26.67
N ALA A 20 2.82 -6.29 27.34
CA ALA A 20 3.51 -5.02 27.50
C ALA A 20 3.78 -4.45 26.09
N MET A 21 3.56 -3.13 25.96
CA MET A 21 3.80 -2.44 24.70
C MET A 21 5.28 -2.60 24.31
N ASP A 22 5.56 -2.97 23.07
CA ASP A 22 6.91 -3.00 22.52
C ASP A 22 7.41 -1.56 22.36
N LEU A 23 8.10 -1.08 23.41
CA LEU A 23 8.61 0.29 23.47
C LEU A 23 9.63 0.60 22.35
N PRO A 24 10.61 -0.27 22.04
CA PRO A 24 11.52 -0.07 20.91
C PRO A 24 10.80 0.15 19.60
N PHE A 25 9.80 -0.68 19.30
CA PHE A 25 8.99 -0.55 18.08
C PHE A 25 8.21 0.77 18.05
N LEU A 26 7.58 1.15 19.17
CA LEU A 26 6.87 2.41 19.29
C LEU A 26 7.78 3.61 19.04
N VAL A 27 8.96 3.63 19.69
CA VAL A 27 9.96 4.70 19.51
C VAL A 27 10.41 4.79 18.07
N LEU A 28 10.68 3.65 17.41
CA LEU A 28 11.05 3.62 16.01
C LEU A 28 9.97 4.25 15.12
N VAL A 29 8.71 3.85 15.28
CA VAL A 29 7.58 4.38 14.51
C VAL A 29 7.44 5.89 14.72
N LEU A 30 7.45 6.36 15.98
CA LEU A 30 7.32 7.79 16.29
C LEU A 30 8.49 8.61 15.73
N THR A 31 9.72 8.07 15.79
CA THR A 31 10.90 8.70 15.20
C THR A 31 10.76 8.84 13.69
N LEU A 32 10.32 7.77 13.00
CA LEU A 32 10.10 7.79 11.54
C LEU A 32 8.99 8.77 11.14
N VAL A 33 7.89 8.80 11.89
CA VAL A 33 6.79 9.76 11.65
C VAL A 33 7.28 11.20 11.87
N GLY A 34 7.98 11.46 12.97
CA GLY A 34 8.53 12.80 13.27
C GLY A 34 9.52 13.25 12.21
N PHE A 35 10.46 12.38 11.83
CA PHE A 35 11.40 12.66 10.75
C PHE A 35 10.68 12.91 9.41
N GLY A 36 9.67 12.10 9.07
CA GLY A 36 8.87 12.27 7.86
C GLY A 36 8.14 13.62 7.81
N LEU A 37 7.58 14.07 8.94
CA LEU A 37 6.92 15.37 9.03
C LEU A 37 7.89 16.56 8.86
N VAL A 38 9.08 16.46 9.45
CA VAL A 38 10.14 17.46 9.27
C VAL A 38 10.59 17.52 7.80
N MET A 39 10.82 16.36 7.20
CA MET A 39 11.21 16.28 5.79
C MET A 39 10.11 16.79 4.85
N LEU A 40 8.84 16.46 5.13
CA LEU A 40 7.71 16.99 4.38
C LEU A 40 7.67 18.53 4.45
N GLY A 41 7.76 19.11 5.65
CA GLY A 41 7.78 20.57 5.82
C GLY A 41 8.92 21.23 5.05
N SER A 42 10.12 20.64 5.12
CA SER A 42 11.30 21.14 4.39
C SER A 42 11.15 21.04 2.86
N ALA A 43 10.61 19.94 2.35
CA ALA A 43 10.51 19.70 0.93
C ALA A 43 9.33 20.42 0.28
N SER A 44 8.16 20.50 0.96
CA SER A 44 6.94 21.05 0.38
C SER A 44 6.73 22.54 0.62
N GLY A 45 7.44 23.15 1.58
CA GLY A 45 7.19 24.53 2.02
C GLY A 45 7.30 25.56 0.89
N ALA A 46 8.32 25.47 0.03
CA ALA A 46 8.51 26.39 -1.09
C ALA A 46 7.40 26.27 -2.13
N VAL A 47 7.00 25.05 -2.49
CA VAL A 47 5.91 24.79 -3.45
C VAL A 47 4.55 25.18 -2.87
N ALA A 48 4.34 24.91 -1.57
CA ALA A 48 3.13 25.30 -0.86
C ALA A 48 2.95 26.84 -0.85
N LEU A 49 4.03 27.56 -0.55
CA LEU A 49 4.03 29.02 -0.56
C LEU A 49 3.72 29.56 -1.97
N TYR A 50 4.36 28.99 -3.00
CA TYR A 50 4.13 29.42 -4.38
C TYR A 50 2.71 29.14 -4.88
N ARG A 51 2.17 27.93 -4.61
CA ARG A 51 0.86 27.52 -5.15
C ARG A 51 -0.34 27.98 -4.31
N ARG A 52 -0.17 28.09 -2.97
CA ARG A 52 -1.28 28.34 -2.03
C ARG A 52 -1.09 29.59 -1.18
N GLY A 53 0.04 30.29 -1.29
CA GLY A 53 0.36 31.45 -0.46
C GLY A 53 0.66 31.11 1.01
N ASP A 54 0.71 29.83 1.37
CA ASP A 54 0.96 29.38 2.74
C ASP A 54 1.97 28.21 2.72
N ALA A 55 3.13 28.42 3.31
CA ALA A 55 4.22 27.43 3.38
C ALA A 55 3.82 26.14 4.11
N PHE A 56 2.82 26.19 5.00
CA PHE A 56 2.36 25.06 5.79
C PHE A 56 1.11 24.36 5.25
N ALA A 57 0.62 24.76 4.07
CA ALA A 57 -0.62 24.26 3.49
C ALA A 57 -0.65 22.71 3.33
N TYR A 58 0.49 22.07 3.12
CA TYR A 58 0.59 20.61 3.05
C TYR A 58 0.93 19.97 4.39
N LEU A 59 1.66 20.66 5.25
CA LEU A 59 2.09 20.11 6.54
C LEU A 59 0.93 20.01 7.54
N ARG A 60 0.03 21.00 7.59
CA ARG A 60 -1.09 21.00 8.55
C ARG A 60 -2.01 19.79 8.41
N PRO A 61 -2.51 19.42 7.20
CA PRO A 61 -3.30 18.20 7.04
C PRO A 61 -2.52 16.94 7.42
N GLN A 62 -1.24 16.90 7.09
CA GLN A 62 -0.41 15.74 7.40
C GLN A 62 -0.17 15.57 8.91
N LEU A 63 -0.02 16.65 9.65
CA LEU A 63 0.04 16.62 11.13
C LEU A 63 -1.26 16.05 11.72
N LEU A 64 -2.42 16.47 11.20
CA LEU A 64 -3.71 15.93 11.61
C LEU A 64 -3.80 14.42 11.34
N TYR A 65 -3.45 14.00 10.12
CA TYR A 65 -3.47 12.58 9.76
C TYR A 65 -2.45 11.76 10.56
N ALA A 66 -1.28 12.31 10.85
CA ALA A 66 -0.30 11.65 11.72
C ALA A 66 -0.84 11.47 13.14
N ALA A 67 -1.47 12.50 13.71
CA ALA A 67 -2.10 12.40 15.03
C ALA A 67 -3.23 11.37 15.07
N LEU A 68 -4.10 11.36 14.04
CA LEU A 68 -5.15 10.35 13.89
C LEU A 68 -4.57 8.94 13.71
N GLY A 69 -3.49 8.80 12.93
CA GLY A 69 -2.80 7.53 12.72
C GLY A 69 -2.17 6.98 14.00
N ILE A 70 -1.52 7.83 14.80
CA ILE A 70 -0.97 7.45 16.11
C ILE A 70 -2.10 7.04 17.06
N GLY A 71 -3.22 7.77 17.07
CA GLY A 71 -4.41 7.42 17.83
C GLY A 71 -4.99 6.07 17.42
N ALA A 72 -5.12 5.83 16.11
CA ALA A 72 -5.59 4.56 15.56
C ALA A 72 -4.63 3.41 15.91
N MET A 73 -3.31 3.63 15.82
CA MET A 73 -2.29 2.65 16.23
C MET A 73 -2.45 2.29 17.71
N TRP A 74 -2.64 3.29 18.57
CA TRP A 74 -2.85 3.05 20.00
C TRP A 74 -4.13 2.28 20.28
N VAL A 75 -5.25 2.61 19.62
CA VAL A 75 -6.52 1.84 19.72
C VAL A 75 -6.31 0.41 19.22
N ALA A 76 -5.72 0.24 18.05
CA ALA A 76 -5.46 -1.08 17.45
C ALA A 76 -4.59 -1.96 18.36
N SER A 77 -3.61 -1.38 19.08
CA SER A 77 -2.76 -2.11 20.04
C SER A 77 -3.53 -2.67 21.24
N ARG A 78 -4.73 -2.15 21.53
CA ARG A 78 -5.61 -2.61 22.63
C ARG A 78 -6.68 -3.60 22.17
N VAL A 79 -6.84 -3.77 20.86
CA VAL A 79 -7.82 -4.70 20.30
C VAL A 79 -7.19 -6.10 20.23
N ASP A 80 -7.95 -7.11 20.67
CA ASP A 80 -7.53 -8.51 20.53
C ASP A 80 -7.44 -8.89 19.04
N TYR A 81 -6.29 -9.39 18.63
CA TYR A 81 -6.04 -9.79 17.23
C TYR A 81 -7.00 -10.87 16.73
N HIS A 82 -7.64 -11.66 17.61
CA HIS A 82 -8.66 -12.63 17.22
C HIS A 82 -9.89 -11.98 16.56
N ILE A 83 -10.14 -10.70 16.81
CA ILE A 83 -11.22 -9.95 16.16
C ILE A 83 -10.91 -9.80 14.67
N TYR A 84 -9.66 -9.55 14.31
CA TYR A 84 -9.23 -9.42 12.91
C TYR A 84 -9.46 -10.72 12.11
N HIS A 85 -9.37 -11.87 12.77
CA HIS A 85 -9.68 -13.16 12.16
C HIS A 85 -11.13 -13.24 11.65
N LYS A 86 -12.09 -12.69 12.42
CA LYS A 86 -13.51 -12.61 12.03
C LYS A 86 -13.77 -11.51 11.00
N LEU A 87 -12.94 -10.46 11.02
CA LEU A 87 -13.11 -9.29 10.17
C LEU A 87 -12.46 -9.46 8.77
N ALA A 88 -11.63 -10.47 8.58
CA ALA A 88 -10.83 -10.67 7.37
C ALA A 88 -11.69 -10.71 6.09
N TRP A 89 -12.68 -11.60 6.03
CA TRP A 89 -13.57 -11.74 4.87
C TRP A 89 -14.51 -10.55 4.67
N PRO A 90 -15.19 -10.01 5.70
CA PRO A 90 -15.99 -8.79 5.57
C PRO A 90 -15.19 -7.59 5.06
N LEU A 91 -13.95 -7.43 5.53
CA LEU A 91 -13.10 -6.33 5.08
C LEU A 91 -12.64 -6.49 3.63
N LEU A 92 -12.37 -7.73 3.20
CA LEU A 92 -12.07 -8.01 1.79
C LEU A 92 -13.30 -7.70 0.93
N ALA A 93 -14.48 -8.16 1.32
CA ALA A 93 -15.71 -7.87 0.59
C ALA A 93 -15.96 -6.35 0.48
N LEU A 94 -15.78 -5.61 1.58
CA LEU A 94 -15.88 -4.15 1.58
C LEU A 94 -14.86 -3.53 0.62
N SER A 95 -13.60 -3.98 0.65
CA SER A 95 -12.57 -3.43 -0.24
C SER A 95 -12.86 -3.70 -1.71
N MET A 96 -13.40 -4.88 -2.04
CA MET A 96 -13.83 -5.21 -3.41
C MET A 96 -14.98 -4.30 -3.88
N VAL A 97 -15.95 -4.04 -3.02
CA VAL A 97 -17.06 -3.11 -3.33
C VAL A 97 -16.51 -1.69 -3.54
N LEU A 98 -15.59 -1.22 -2.70
CA LEU A 98 -15.00 0.12 -2.83
C LEU A 98 -14.14 0.25 -4.09
N LEU A 99 -13.33 -0.76 -4.44
CA LEU A 99 -12.56 -0.81 -5.68
C LEU A 99 -13.49 -0.77 -6.90
N THR A 100 -14.57 -1.54 -6.86
CA THR A 100 -15.57 -1.52 -7.95
C THR A 100 -16.27 -0.15 -8.02
N ALA A 101 -16.63 0.44 -6.90
CA ALA A 101 -17.29 1.75 -6.85
C ALA A 101 -16.45 2.87 -7.46
N VAL A 102 -15.13 2.85 -7.25
CA VAL A 102 -14.19 3.85 -7.82
C VAL A 102 -14.17 3.83 -9.34
N LEU A 103 -14.41 2.69 -9.99
CA LEU A 103 -14.45 2.60 -11.45
C LEU A 103 -15.56 3.47 -12.06
N PHE A 104 -16.64 3.70 -11.31
CA PHE A 104 -17.80 4.52 -11.74
C PHE A 104 -17.70 5.99 -11.29
N MET A 105 -16.66 6.35 -10.53
CA MET A 105 -16.47 7.73 -10.06
C MET A 105 -15.80 8.60 -11.13
N PRO A 106 -16.04 9.93 -11.09
CA PRO A 106 -15.33 10.87 -11.95
C PRO A 106 -13.83 10.84 -11.67
N GLU A 107 -13.05 11.12 -12.69
CA GLU A 107 -11.60 11.20 -12.57
C GLU A 107 -11.19 12.33 -11.64
N TYR A 108 -10.33 12.00 -10.67
CA TYR A 108 -9.69 12.97 -9.82
C TYR A 108 -8.18 13.00 -10.14
N ASN A 109 -7.70 14.15 -10.57
CA ASN A 109 -6.30 14.32 -11.04
C ASN A 109 -5.91 13.34 -12.18
N GLY A 110 -6.80 13.12 -13.16
CA GLY A 110 -6.53 12.25 -14.31
C GLY A 110 -6.54 10.75 -14.00
N CYS A 111 -7.02 10.35 -12.82
CA CYS A 111 -7.05 8.94 -12.41
C CYS A 111 -8.32 8.60 -11.63
N LYS A 112 -8.92 7.44 -11.91
CA LYS A 112 -10.07 6.88 -11.17
C LYS A 112 -9.60 6.02 -10.00
N ARG A 113 -8.93 6.61 -9.00
CA ARG A 113 -8.33 5.87 -7.87
C ARG A 113 -8.76 6.37 -6.51
N TRP A 114 -9.48 7.49 -6.47
CA TRP A 114 -9.77 8.22 -5.25
C TRP A 114 -11.28 8.38 -5.06
N LEU A 115 -11.75 8.02 -3.88
CA LEU A 115 -13.08 8.40 -3.41
C LEU A 115 -12.98 9.76 -2.74
N VAL A 116 -13.60 10.78 -3.33
CA VAL A 116 -13.66 12.10 -2.72
C VAL A 116 -14.80 12.12 -1.71
N LEU A 117 -14.44 12.24 -0.43
CA LEU A 117 -15.41 12.31 0.68
C LEU A 117 -15.58 13.79 1.07
N PRO A 118 -16.76 14.38 0.88
CA PRO A 118 -16.99 15.78 1.25
C PRO A 118 -16.67 16.02 2.73
N GLY A 119 -15.75 16.94 3.00
CA GLY A 119 -15.33 17.31 4.35
C GLY A 119 -14.30 16.37 5.03
N LEU A 120 -14.05 15.17 4.51
CA LEU A 120 -13.12 14.20 5.07
C LEU A 120 -11.86 13.99 4.23
N GLY A 121 -11.82 14.58 3.01
CA GLY A 121 -10.69 14.43 2.08
C GLY A 121 -10.87 13.29 1.08
N THR A 122 -9.79 12.69 0.65
CA THR A 122 -9.79 11.61 -0.36
C THR A 122 -9.41 10.28 0.30
N LEU A 123 -10.17 9.23 -0.01
CA LEU A 123 -9.90 7.86 0.41
C LEU A 123 -9.47 7.04 -0.81
N GLN A 124 -8.38 6.30 -0.69
CA GLN A 124 -7.94 5.38 -1.73
C GLN A 124 -8.31 3.95 -1.36
N PRO A 125 -9.25 3.29 -2.07
CA PRO A 125 -9.71 1.94 -1.74
C PRO A 125 -8.62 0.88 -1.76
N SER A 126 -7.60 1.03 -2.61
CA SER A 126 -6.47 0.11 -2.67
C SER A 126 -5.66 0.04 -1.36
N GLU A 127 -5.67 1.08 -0.52
CA GLU A 127 -5.04 1.02 0.81
C GLU A 127 -5.79 0.06 1.75
N ILE A 128 -7.12 0.10 1.69
CA ILE A 128 -7.97 -0.83 2.44
C ILE A 128 -7.79 -2.25 1.90
N ALA A 129 -7.71 -2.42 0.58
CA ALA A 129 -7.51 -3.72 -0.05
C ALA A 129 -6.19 -4.38 0.34
N LYS A 130 -5.09 -3.63 0.42
CA LYS A 130 -3.80 -4.14 0.91
C LYS A 130 -3.92 -4.71 2.32
N PHE A 131 -4.56 -3.97 3.21
CA PHE A 131 -4.78 -4.43 4.59
C PHE A 131 -5.70 -5.65 4.65
N ALA A 132 -6.78 -5.67 3.86
CA ALA A 132 -7.71 -6.78 3.78
C ALA A 132 -7.04 -8.06 3.27
N VAL A 133 -6.18 -7.97 2.23
CA VAL A 133 -5.41 -9.10 1.71
C VAL A 133 -4.48 -9.66 2.78
N VAL A 134 -3.77 -8.81 3.53
CA VAL A 134 -2.91 -9.26 4.63
C VAL A 134 -3.70 -10.07 5.66
N LEU A 135 -4.87 -9.56 6.07
CA LEU A 135 -5.71 -10.24 7.05
C LEU A 135 -6.27 -11.57 6.55
N VAL A 136 -6.78 -11.61 5.31
CA VAL A 136 -7.33 -12.84 4.72
C VAL A 136 -6.24 -13.89 4.53
N PHE A 137 -5.06 -13.47 4.07
CA PHE A 137 -3.93 -14.38 3.89
C PHE A 137 -3.46 -14.96 5.22
N ALA A 138 -3.27 -14.11 6.23
CA ALA A 138 -2.95 -14.57 7.58
C ALA A 138 -4.01 -15.53 8.14
N HIS A 139 -5.30 -15.24 7.90
CA HIS A 139 -6.41 -16.11 8.29
C HIS A 139 -6.34 -17.48 7.60
N ILE A 140 -6.17 -17.53 6.27
CA ILE A 140 -6.09 -18.79 5.51
C ILE A 140 -4.86 -19.61 5.93
N ILE A 141 -3.70 -18.96 6.10
CA ILE A 141 -2.46 -19.60 6.53
C ILE A 141 -2.63 -20.20 7.92
N ALA A 142 -3.20 -19.46 8.87
CA ALA A 142 -3.41 -19.93 10.24
C ALA A 142 -4.32 -21.17 10.30
N LEU A 143 -5.33 -21.26 9.44
CA LEU A 143 -6.25 -22.41 9.38
C LEU A 143 -5.65 -23.63 8.68
N ASN A 144 -4.68 -23.45 7.78
CA ASN A 144 -4.24 -24.49 6.85
C ASN A 144 -2.71 -24.69 6.86
N HIS A 145 -2.03 -24.31 7.93
CA HIS A 145 -0.56 -24.32 8.01
C HIS A 145 0.08 -25.62 7.52
N ASP A 146 -0.45 -26.78 7.93
CA ASP A 146 0.10 -28.09 7.58
C ASP A 146 -0.12 -28.48 6.10
N ARG A 147 -1.00 -27.81 5.37
CA ARG A 147 -1.39 -28.12 3.99
C ARG A 147 -0.94 -27.08 2.96
N MET A 148 -0.17 -26.09 3.37
CA MET A 148 0.27 -24.99 2.50
C MET A 148 1.12 -25.42 1.30
N GLY A 149 1.74 -26.60 1.36
CA GLY A 149 2.51 -27.17 0.23
C GLY A 149 1.67 -27.63 -0.94
N SER A 150 0.33 -27.84 -0.77
CA SER A 150 -0.56 -28.30 -1.83
C SER A 150 -1.08 -27.14 -2.67
N PHE A 151 -1.36 -27.38 -3.97
CA PHE A 151 -1.92 -26.37 -4.88
C PHE A 151 -3.31 -25.88 -4.41
N ALA A 152 -4.19 -26.80 -4.07
CA ALA A 152 -5.58 -26.50 -3.75
C ALA A 152 -5.75 -25.61 -2.50
N VAL A 153 -4.82 -25.69 -1.55
CA VAL A 153 -4.91 -24.96 -0.27
C VAL A 153 -3.87 -23.85 -0.19
N GLY A 154 -2.65 -24.10 -0.66
CA GLY A 154 -1.53 -23.15 -0.54
C GLY A 154 -1.40 -22.18 -1.71
N VAL A 155 -2.12 -22.40 -2.83
CA VAL A 155 -2.02 -21.51 -3.99
C VAL A 155 -3.38 -20.99 -4.46
N LEU A 156 -4.34 -21.87 -4.69
CA LEU A 156 -5.60 -21.52 -5.35
C LEU A 156 -6.40 -20.41 -4.63
N PRO A 157 -6.65 -20.45 -3.30
CA PRO A 157 -7.42 -19.40 -2.63
C PRO A 157 -6.69 -18.06 -2.65
N PHE A 158 -5.36 -18.05 -2.54
CA PHE A 158 -4.53 -16.86 -2.61
C PHE A 158 -4.54 -16.25 -4.01
N ALA A 159 -4.37 -17.09 -5.04
CA ALA A 159 -4.40 -16.67 -6.43
C ALA A 159 -5.76 -16.08 -6.82
N LEU A 160 -6.88 -16.65 -6.34
CA LEU A 160 -8.22 -16.11 -6.58
C LEU A 160 -8.38 -14.72 -5.96
N VAL A 161 -7.99 -14.55 -4.71
CA VAL A 161 -8.08 -13.25 -4.03
C VAL A 161 -7.16 -12.22 -4.69
N LEU A 162 -5.89 -12.56 -4.94
CA LEU A 162 -4.94 -11.66 -5.60
C LEU A 162 -5.38 -11.34 -7.03
N GLY A 163 -5.84 -12.33 -7.78
CA GLY A 163 -6.32 -12.15 -9.14
C GLY A 163 -7.51 -11.20 -9.21
N ALA A 164 -8.50 -11.39 -8.33
CA ALA A 164 -9.69 -10.52 -8.28
C ALA A 164 -9.30 -9.06 -7.94
N VAL A 165 -8.48 -8.85 -6.91
CA VAL A 165 -8.01 -7.52 -6.54
C VAL A 165 -7.13 -6.90 -7.63
N ALA A 166 -6.21 -7.68 -8.22
CA ALA A 166 -5.31 -7.20 -9.28
C ALA A 166 -6.09 -6.77 -10.53
N VAL A 167 -7.09 -7.54 -10.95
CA VAL A 167 -7.95 -7.17 -12.10
C VAL A 167 -8.64 -5.84 -11.85
N LEU A 168 -9.26 -5.63 -10.69
CA LEU A 168 -9.91 -4.36 -10.36
C LEU A 168 -8.90 -3.20 -10.36
N MET A 169 -7.73 -3.38 -9.74
CA MET A 169 -6.70 -2.34 -9.69
C MET A 169 -6.06 -2.04 -11.06
N LEU A 170 -6.01 -3.01 -11.96
CA LEU A 170 -5.56 -2.77 -13.35
C LEU A 170 -6.60 -1.99 -14.15
N LEU A 171 -7.89 -2.22 -13.90
CA LEU A 171 -8.98 -1.41 -14.49
C LEU A 171 -8.96 0.05 -13.99
N GLU A 172 -8.37 0.32 -12.83
CA GLU A 172 -8.13 1.66 -12.27
C GLU A 172 -6.83 2.33 -12.77
N PRO A 173 -6.16 1.89 -13.81
CA PRO A 173 -4.74 2.03 -14.23
C PRO A 173 -3.75 2.21 -13.05
N HIS A 174 -3.83 1.35 -12.03
CA HIS A 174 -3.00 1.43 -10.82
C HIS A 174 -1.90 0.36 -10.78
N LEU A 175 -0.99 0.38 -11.76
CA LEU A 175 0.06 -0.63 -11.93
C LEU A 175 0.97 -0.78 -10.70
N SER A 176 1.44 0.33 -10.13
CA SER A 176 2.35 0.31 -8.97
C SER A 176 1.70 -0.31 -7.73
N GLY A 177 0.43 0.02 -7.47
CA GLY A 177 -0.34 -0.57 -6.38
C GLY A 177 -0.59 -2.07 -6.60
N THR A 178 -0.86 -2.47 -7.85
CA THR A 178 -1.06 -3.88 -8.21
C THR A 178 0.22 -4.69 -7.97
N VAL A 179 1.38 -4.22 -8.43
CA VAL A 179 2.68 -4.89 -8.18
C VAL A 179 2.95 -5.00 -6.67
N LEU A 180 2.67 -3.95 -5.92
CA LEU A 180 2.88 -3.96 -4.47
C LEU A 180 1.99 -5.01 -3.77
N ILE A 181 0.70 -5.08 -4.11
CA ILE A 181 -0.23 -6.03 -3.47
C ILE A 181 0.09 -7.48 -3.83
N LEU A 182 0.50 -7.73 -5.08
CA LEU A 182 1.01 -9.03 -5.53
C LEU A 182 2.28 -9.42 -4.77
N GLY A 183 3.21 -8.47 -4.56
CA GLY A 183 4.42 -8.66 -3.79
C GLY A 183 4.12 -8.99 -2.31
N ILE A 184 3.22 -8.24 -1.67
CA ILE A 184 2.77 -8.52 -0.30
C ILE A 184 2.17 -9.93 -0.21
N GLY A 185 1.28 -10.28 -1.14
CA GLY A 185 0.66 -11.60 -1.18
C GLY A 185 1.69 -12.72 -1.37
N ALA A 186 2.65 -12.55 -2.28
CA ALA A 186 3.72 -13.50 -2.51
C ALA A 186 4.59 -13.72 -1.26
N VAL A 187 4.99 -12.65 -0.58
CA VAL A 187 5.77 -12.74 0.66
C VAL A 187 4.98 -13.48 1.75
N LEU A 188 3.70 -13.18 1.93
CA LEU A 188 2.86 -13.87 2.91
C LEU A 188 2.71 -15.35 2.59
N MET A 189 2.48 -15.72 1.33
CA MET A 189 2.42 -17.11 0.90
C MET A 189 3.74 -17.84 1.15
N PHE A 190 4.87 -17.18 0.85
CA PHE A 190 6.20 -17.75 1.06
C PHE A 190 6.47 -18.02 2.55
N VAL A 191 6.22 -17.03 3.41
CA VAL A 191 6.35 -17.16 4.86
C VAL A 191 5.35 -18.20 5.41
N GLY A 192 4.16 -18.30 4.81
CA GLY A 192 3.13 -19.27 5.15
C GLY A 192 3.46 -20.71 4.78
N GLY A 193 4.57 -20.97 4.05
CA GLY A 193 5.03 -22.32 3.71
C GLY A 193 4.57 -22.82 2.32
N THR A 194 4.12 -21.94 1.45
CA THR A 194 3.83 -22.29 0.04
C THR A 194 5.13 -22.71 -0.65
N GLY A 195 5.13 -23.85 -1.33
CA GLY A 195 6.32 -24.38 -1.97
C GLY A 195 6.87 -23.50 -3.09
N LEU A 196 8.20 -23.32 -3.13
CA LEU A 196 8.90 -22.45 -4.10
C LEU A 196 8.56 -22.75 -5.56
N LYS A 197 8.28 -24.01 -5.90
CA LYS A 197 7.87 -24.43 -7.24
C LYS A 197 6.68 -23.63 -7.80
N TRP A 198 5.75 -23.23 -6.93
CA TRP A 198 4.57 -22.49 -7.33
C TRP A 198 4.90 -21.04 -7.68
N PHE A 199 5.87 -20.43 -7.01
CA PHE A 199 6.37 -19.09 -7.33
C PHE A 199 7.10 -19.10 -8.69
N VAL A 200 7.91 -20.13 -8.95
CA VAL A 200 8.58 -20.29 -10.26
C VAL A 200 7.54 -20.45 -11.37
N LEU A 201 6.52 -21.29 -11.16
CA LEU A 201 5.44 -21.47 -12.14
C LEU A 201 4.62 -20.20 -12.34
N ALA A 202 4.30 -19.48 -11.24
CA ALA A 202 3.58 -18.20 -11.31
C ALA A 202 4.41 -17.13 -12.04
N GLY A 203 5.73 -17.07 -11.78
CA GLY A 203 6.64 -16.16 -12.47
C GLY A 203 6.76 -16.47 -13.96
N ALA A 204 6.91 -17.75 -14.32
CA ALA A 204 6.95 -18.18 -15.71
C ALA A 204 5.61 -17.93 -16.44
N GLY A 205 4.48 -18.22 -15.78
CA GLY A 205 3.15 -17.95 -16.30
C GLY A 205 2.89 -16.46 -16.46
N GLY A 206 3.32 -15.64 -15.50
CA GLY A 206 3.23 -14.18 -15.57
C GLY A 206 4.07 -13.60 -16.71
N ALA A 207 5.30 -14.07 -16.90
CA ALA A 207 6.15 -13.66 -18.01
C ALA A 207 5.55 -14.05 -19.38
N ALA A 208 4.99 -15.26 -19.47
CA ALA A 208 4.30 -15.71 -20.66
C ALA A 208 3.03 -14.87 -20.95
N ALA A 209 2.25 -14.54 -19.91
CA ALA A 209 1.06 -13.69 -20.05
C ALA A 209 1.43 -12.26 -20.49
N ILE A 210 2.50 -11.68 -19.96
CA ILE A 210 3.01 -10.37 -20.41
C ILE A 210 3.47 -10.45 -21.87
N GLY A 211 4.24 -11.47 -22.22
CA GLY A 211 4.67 -11.70 -23.61
C GLY A 211 3.48 -11.85 -24.58
N ALA A 212 2.46 -12.60 -24.18
CA ALA A 212 1.23 -12.73 -24.96
C ALA A 212 0.46 -11.40 -25.07
N ALA A 213 0.37 -10.63 -23.97
CA ALA A 213 -0.30 -9.33 -23.98
C ALA A 213 0.41 -8.34 -24.91
N ILE A 214 1.73 -8.35 -24.98
CA ILE A 214 2.51 -7.54 -25.92
C ILE A 214 2.14 -7.84 -27.37
N ILE A 215 1.91 -9.11 -27.68
CA ILE A 215 1.59 -9.56 -29.05
C ILE A 215 0.13 -9.28 -29.39
N ILE A 216 -0.80 -9.55 -28.46
CA ILE A 216 -2.25 -9.55 -28.71
C ILE A 216 -2.85 -8.14 -28.55
N MET A 217 -2.30 -7.34 -27.62
CA MET A 217 -2.81 -6.02 -27.24
C MET A 217 -1.68 -4.97 -27.25
N PRO A 218 -1.14 -4.63 -28.42
CA PRO A 218 -0.01 -3.71 -28.53
C PRO A 218 -0.31 -2.32 -27.95
N ASP A 219 -1.58 -1.90 -27.88
CA ASP A 219 -2.00 -0.60 -27.33
C ASP A 219 -1.88 -0.50 -25.81
N LEU A 220 -1.80 -1.63 -25.08
CA LEU A 220 -1.53 -1.64 -23.63
C LEU A 220 -0.04 -1.48 -23.30
N VAL A 221 0.83 -1.74 -24.25
CA VAL A 221 2.28 -1.76 -24.09
C VAL A 221 2.90 -0.36 -23.99
N PRO A 222 2.41 0.68 -24.72
CA PRO A 222 3.06 1.99 -24.73
C PRO A 222 3.22 2.59 -23.33
N TYR A 223 2.21 2.48 -22.47
CA TYR A 223 2.29 3.01 -21.11
C TYR A 223 3.33 2.29 -20.23
N ALA A 224 3.37 0.97 -20.29
CA ALA A 224 4.35 0.18 -19.54
C ALA A 224 5.76 0.32 -20.14
N ALA A 225 5.87 0.38 -21.45
CA ALA A 225 7.12 0.58 -22.17
C ALA A 225 7.69 1.97 -21.90
N SER A 226 6.88 3.04 -21.92
CA SER A 226 7.29 4.40 -21.58
C SER A 226 7.84 4.48 -20.14
N ARG A 227 7.19 3.83 -19.18
CA ARG A 227 7.69 3.75 -17.79
C ARG A 227 9.00 3.00 -17.69
N LEU A 228 9.16 1.91 -18.42
CA LEU A 228 10.40 1.13 -18.42
C LEU A 228 11.53 1.86 -19.14
N SER A 229 11.27 2.48 -20.30
CA SER A 229 12.27 3.25 -21.04
C SER A 229 12.74 4.46 -20.25
N SER A 230 11.84 5.22 -19.63
CA SER A 230 12.21 6.37 -18.79
C SER A 230 12.94 5.98 -17.50
N TRP A 231 12.83 4.71 -17.07
CA TRP A 231 13.63 4.17 -15.97
C TRP A 231 15.02 3.71 -16.42
N LEU A 232 15.13 3.06 -17.60
CA LEU A 232 16.39 2.55 -18.13
C LEU A 232 17.25 3.65 -18.75
N ASP A 233 16.63 4.55 -19.52
CA ASP A 233 17.28 5.70 -20.15
C ASP A 233 16.39 6.95 -20.04
N PRO A 234 16.44 7.64 -18.89
CA PRO A 234 15.65 8.86 -18.70
C PRO A 234 16.08 10.01 -19.60
N PHE A 235 17.31 9.98 -20.13
CA PHE A 235 17.85 11.03 -20.98
C PHE A 235 17.37 10.94 -22.43
N ALA A 236 16.73 9.86 -22.83
CA ALA A 236 16.12 9.73 -24.16
C ALA A 236 14.99 10.76 -24.38
N ASP A 237 14.20 11.08 -23.33
CA ASP A 237 13.17 12.14 -23.36
C ASP A 237 13.25 13.01 -22.08
N PRO A 238 14.17 13.99 -22.05
CA PRO A 238 14.45 14.79 -20.85
C PRO A 238 13.31 15.72 -20.42
N LEU A 239 12.42 16.10 -21.33
CA LEU A 239 11.33 17.05 -21.07
C LEU A 239 9.97 16.38 -20.91
N GLY A 240 9.82 15.13 -21.34
CA GLY A 240 8.61 14.32 -21.21
C GLY A 240 8.73 13.31 -20.08
N ASP A 241 8.60 12.03 -20.42
CA ASP A 241 8.54 10.93 -19.45
C ASP A 241 9.77 10.78 -18.55
N GLY A 242 10.98 11.16 -19.04
CA GLY A 242 12.23 11.15 -18.28
C GLY A 242 12.40 12.31 -17.30
N HIS A 243 11.65 13.40 -17.43
CA HIS A 243 11.86 14.62 -16.66
C HIS A 243 11.87 14.40 -15.14
N GLN A 244 10.89 13.67 -14.62
CA GLN A 244 10.80 13.39 -13.18
C GLN A 244 12.02 12.60 -12.67
N THR A 245 12.45 11.58 -13.42
CA THR A 245 13.60 10.73 -13.08
C THR A 245 14.89 11.53 -13.09
N ILE A 246 15.12 12.34 -14.12
CA ILE A 246 16.31 13.20 -14.25
C ILE A 246 16.39 14.21 -13.11
N GLN A 247 15.30 14.91 -12.80
CA GLN A 247 15.28 15.87 -11.69
C GLN A 247 15.54 15.19 -10.34
N SER A 248 15.04 13.96 -10.16
CA SER A 248 15.31 13.17 -8.96
C SER A 248 16.78 12.76 -8.87
N LEU A 249 17.39 12.36 -9.99
CA LEU A 249 18.84 12.07 -10.07
C LEU A 249 19.69 13.32 -9.77
N TYR A 250 19.32 14.48 -10.29
CA TYR A 250 19.99 15.74 -9.97
C TYR A 250 19.85 16.12 -8.49
N ALA A 251 18.66 15.85 -7.88
CA ALA A 251 18.47 16.07 -6.45
C ALA A 251 19.40 15.18 -5.61
N ILE A 252 19.49 13.89 -5.95
CA ILE A 252 20.37 12.93 -5.28
C ILE A 252 21.83 13.27 -5.52
N GLY A 253 22.24 13.52 -6.77
CA GLY A 253 23.61 13.85 -7.14
C GLY A 253 24.12 15.15 -6.51
N SER A 254 23.27 16.18 -6.46
CA SER A 254 23.62 17.45 -5.80
C SER A 254 23.69 17.34 -4.28
N GLY A 255 22.90 16.42 -3.68
CA GLY A 255 22.87 16.20 -2.24
C GLY A 255 24.08 15.41 -1.72
N GLY A 256 24.66 14.53 -2.52
CA GLY A 256 25.71 13.62 -2.08
C GLY A 256 25.25 12.72 -0.90
N ALA A 257 26.20 12.13 -0.17
CA ALA A 257 25.89 11.19 0.92
C ALA A 257 25.29 11.87 2.16
N ALA A 258 25.65 13.13 2.44
CA ALA A 258 25.21 13.86 3.64
C ALA A 258 24.00 14.78 3.40
N GLY A 259 23.60 14.99 2.15
CA GLY A 259 22.58 15.96 1.77
C GLY A 259 23.08 17.41 1.85
N LEU A 260 22.29 18.35 1.31
CA LEU A 260 22.56 19.79 1.35
C LEU A 260 22.06 20.44 2.66
N GLY A 261 21.43 19.68 3.55
CA GLY A 261 20.77 20.18 4.75
C GLY A 261 19.30 20.56 4.56
N LEU A 262 18.61 20.72 5.69
CA LEU A 262 17.19 21.06 5.69
C LEU A 262 16.95 22.42 5.02
N GLY A 263 16.04 22.46 4.09
CA GLY A 263 15.68 23.69 3.40
C GLY A 263 16.63 24.14 2.27
N SER A 264 17.79 23.53 2.07
CA SER A 264 18.82 24.00 1.16
C SER A 264 18.77 23.38 -0.26
N SER A 265 17.91 22.40 -0.50
CA SER A 265 17.78 21.78 -1.83
C SER A 265 17.21 22.77 -2.86
N ARG A 266 17.88 22.92 -3.99
CA ARG A 266 17.42 23.74 -5.12
C ARG A 266 16.29 23.04 -5.87
N GLN A 267 16.33 21.72 -5.96
CA GLN A 267 15.36 20.91 -6.73
C GLN A 267 13.93 20.94 -6.17
N LYS A 268 13.74 21.30 -4.89
CA LYS A 268 12.42 21.49 -4.27
C LYS A 268 11.65 22.70 -4.82
N HIS A 269 12.31 23.64 -5.50
CA HIS A 269 11.70 24.83 -6.07
C HIS A 269 11.09 24.52 -7.45
N LEU A 270 10.06 23.67 -7.51
CA LEU A 270 9.27 23.31 -8.70
C LEU A 270 10.01 22.46 -9.76
N PHE A 271 11.28 22.09 -9.55
CA PHE A 271 12.03 21.28 -10.52
C PHE A 271 11.65 19.80 -10.45
N VAL A 272 11.41 19.25 -9.26
CA VAL A 272 10.92 17.87 -9.11
C VAL A 272 9.41 17.90 -9.02
N PRO A 273 8.66 17.47 -10.05
CA PRO A 273 7.24 17.27 -9.94
C PRO A 273 6.99 16.16 -8.92
N CYS A 274 6.04 16.31 -8.05
CA CYS A 274 5.58 15.22 -7.20
C CYS A 274 6.53 14.78 -6.08
N LEU A 275 7.08 15.70 -5.28
CA LEU A 275 8.03 15.37 -4.24
C LEU A 275 7.50 14.42 -3.16
N LEU A 276 6.50 14.78 -2.40
CA LEU A 276 5.98 14.00 -1.27
C LEU A 276 4.45 13.99 -1.18
N TYR A 277 3.80 14.70 -2.02
CA TYR A 277 2.34 14.88 -2.04
C TYR A 277 1.84 14.68 -3.45
N THR A 278 2.28 13.63 -4.05
CA THR A 278 2.01 13.33 -5.43
C THR A 278 0.55 13.38 -5.76
N SER A 279 0.17 14.45 -6.34
CA SER A 279 -0.79 14.39 -7.40
C SER A 279 -0.29 15.27 -8.49
N PRO A 280 -0.07 14.80 -9.71
CA PRO A 280 0.04 15.71 -10.82
C PRO A 280 -1.28 16.46 -10.84
N SER A 281 -1.28 17.67 -10.40
CA SER A 281 -2.35 18.53 -10.84
C SER A 281 -2.10 18.84 -12.30
N PRO A 282 -3.11 18.86 -13.15
CA PRO A 282 -2.99 19.28 -14.51
C PRO A 282 -2.42 20.69 -14.60
#